data_15765245390c980c2e78e5277d364aa3
#
_entry.id   15765245390c980c2e78e5277d364aa3
#
_cell.length_a   1.000
_cell.length_b   1.000
_cell.length_c   1.000
_cell.angle_alpha   90.00
_cell.angle_beta   90.00
_cell.angle_gamma   90.00
#
_symmetry.space_group_name_H-M   'P 1'
#
loop_
_entity.id
_entity.type
_entity.pdbx_description
1 polymer ?
#
loop_
_entity_poly.entity_id
_entity_poly.type
_entity_poly.pdbx_seq_one_letter_code
_entity_poly.pdbx_strand_id
1 'polypeptide(L)'
;MNTPFFISWRYQRGKQKNPLVALISKFSAIGIALGVAVLIVGLSAMNGFERELNSRILAVVPHTEITVNPHANEATLNHWQNLAERLKTNKKITALSPFVSFTALVENGNKLKVVQVKGVDKQAEDQVSSLGKFVEGDGWQKFAEEGGLVLGSGIAKELDVKAGDWVSLLISQPNGEDQMAQPNRERVQVTAILRLDGQLDHSYALLALPQAQELMGYQEDQITGVELKVDDPFKVQDMDYSMLNDYPQLLYIQNWVAKFGYMYRDIQLIRTVMYIAMVLVIGVACFNIVSTLIMAVKDKQGDIAIMRTLGANNGFIKQIFIWYGLLAGMKGCLIGIVLGVVLALNLTPIIQGIETLLGKKLLSDGIYFVDFLPSELHWFDVVLVLVAALVLSLLASLYPASRAAKLQPAQVLSNH
;
A
#
# COMPACT_ATOMS: atom_id res chain seq x y z
N MET A 1 3.24 -22.12 40.47
CA MET A 1 4.14 -22.13 39.28
C MET A 1 4.15 -23.53 38.69
N ASN A 2 3.83 -23.72 37.40
CA ASN A 2 3.84 -25.07 36.80
C ASN A 2 5.29 -25.62 36.78
N THR A 3 5.54 -26.70 37.51
CA THR A 3 6.85 -27.32 37.63
C THR A 3 7.53 -27.61 36.29
N PRO A 4 6.83 -28.09 35.21
CA PRO A 4 7.41 -28.29 33.89
C PRO A 4 7.96 -27.00 33.25
N PHE A 5 7.28 -25.87 33.44
CA PHE A 5 7.74 -24.57 32.96
C PHE A 5 9.02 -24.13 33.67
N PHE A 6 9.11 -24.28 34.97
CA PHE A 6 10.27 -23.91 35.77
C PHE A 6 11.52 -24.72 35.36
N ILE A 7 11.36 -26.04 35.16
CA ILE A 7 12.46 -26.92 34.73
C ILE A 7 12.92 -26.52 33.32
N SER A 8 11.97 -26.27 32.41
CA SER A 8 12.24 -25.85 31.05
C SER A 8 13.05 -24.52 30.99
N TRP A 9 12.61 -23.53 31.77
CA TRP A 9 13.30 -22.24 31.87
C TRP A 9 14.72 -22.37 32.43
N ARG A 10 14.91 -23.24 33.45
CA ARG A 10 16.22 -23.52 33.99
C ARG A 10 17.13 -24.24 32.99
N TYR A 11 16.59 -25.15 32.21
CA TYR A 11 17.33 -25.82 31.13
C TYR A 11 17.81 -24.84 30.05
N GLN A 12 17.03 -23.85 29.72
CA GLN A 12 17.45 -22.80 28.78
C GLN A 12 18.52 -21.84 29.33
N ARG A 13 18.51 -21.54 30.64
CA ARG A 13 19.48 -20.68 31.29
C ARG A 13 20.79 -21.40 31.66
N GLY A 14 20.72 -22.71 31.86
CA GLY A 14 21.89 -23.52 32.20
C GLY A 14 22.96 -23.47 31.11
N LYS A 15 24.25 -23.43 31.51
CA LYS A 15 25.35 -23.59 30.54
C LYS A 15 25.20 -24.94 29.85
N GLN A 16 25.03 -24.93 28.54
CA GLN A 16 25.02 -26.14 27.74
C GLN A 16 26.42 -26.76 27.79
N LYS A 17 26.52 -28.04 28.19
CA LYS A 17 27.79 -28.76 28.31
C LYS A 17 28.47 -28.93 26.94
N ASN A 18 27.69 -29.00 25.86
CA ASN A 18 28.18 -29.17 24.51
C ASN A 18 28.19 -27.84 23.74
N PRO A 19 29.36 -27.30 23.32
CA PRO A 19 29.43 -26.02 22.61
C PRO A 19 28.73 -26.04 21.23
N LEU A 20 28.64 -27.20 20.56
CA LEU A 20 27.92 -27.34 19.30
C LEU A 20 26.43 -27.12 19.46
N VAL A 21 25.83 -27.65 20.54
CA VAL A 21 24.38 -27.44 20.84
C VAL A 21 24.10 -25.96 21.12
N ALA A 22 25.00 -25.28 21.85
CA ALA A 22 24.88 -23.85 22.09
C ALA A 22 24.94 -23.03 20.80
N LEU A 23 25.84 -23.40 19.88
CA LEU A 23 26.00 -22.75 18.58
C LEU A 23 24.73 -22.91 17.72
N ILE A 24 24.23 -24.13 17.56
CA ILE A 24 23.02 -24.43 16.80
C ILE A 24 21.81 -23.69 17.38
N SER A 25 21.68 -23.66 18.69
CA SER A 25 20.58 -22.92 19.36
C SER A 25 20.64 -21.41 19.09
N LYS A 26 21.85 -20.82 19.07
CA LYS A 26 22.02 -19.40 18.72
C LYS A 26 21.68 -19.12 17.26
N PHE A 27 22.14 -19.93 16.32
CA PHE A 27 21.79 -19.80 14.91
C PHE A 27 20.28 -19.96 14.65
N SER A 28 19.65 -20.89 15.34
CA SER A 28 18.19 -21.06 15.30
C SER A 28 17.46 -19.78 15.76
N ALA A 29 17.86 -19.21 16.90
CA ALA A 29 17.27 -17.99 17.42
C ALA A 29 17.49 -16.79 16.48
N ILE A 30 18.68 -16.65 15.90
CA ILE A 30 18.99 -15.61 14.90
C ILE A 30 18.16 -15.80 13.64
N GLY A 31 18.02 -17.03 13.14
CA GLY A 31 17.20 -17.33 11.96
C GLY A 31 15.73 -16.96 12.16
N ILE A 32 15.17 -17.28 13.34
CA ILE A 32 13.80 -16.87 13.70
C ILE A 32 13.70 -15.35 13.78
N ALA A 33 14.68 -14.70 14.44
CA ALA A 33 14.67 -13.26 14.62
C ALA A 33 14.74 -12.51 13.27
N LEU A 34 15.64 -12.95 12.37
CA LEU A 34 15.73 -12.38 11.02
C LEU A 34 14.45 -12.60 10.21
N GLY A 35 13.88 -13.82 10.26
CA GLY A 35 12.64 -14.12 9.57
C GLY A 35 11.48 -13.24 10.02
N VAL A 36 11.29 -13.11 11.34
CA VAL A 36 10.26 -12.26 11.93
C VAL A 36 10.50 -10.78 11.58
N ALA A 37 11.75 -10.30 11.64
CA ALA A 37 12.09 -8.93 11.31
C ALA A 37 11.78 -8.59 9.84
N VAL A 38 12.20 -9.44 8.90
CA VAL A 38 11.93 -9.25 7.46
C VAL A 38 10.44 -9.24 7.17
N LEU A 39 9.66 -10.10 7.84
CA LEU A 39 8.21 -10.13 7.68
C LEU A 39 7.54 -8.84 8.17
N ILE A 40 7.92 -8.35 9.34
CA ILE A 40 7.40 -7.09 9.88
C ILE A 40 7.74 -5.92 8.94
N VAL A 41 8.96 -5.84 8.45
CA VAL A 41 9.38 -4.79 7.51
C VAL A 41 8.60 -4.89 6.20
N GLY A 42 8.44 -6.09 5.63
CA GLY A 42 7.70 -6.29 4.38
C GLY A 42 6.22 -5.95 4.50
N LEU A 43 5.55 -6.37 5.57
CA LEU A 43 4.15 -6.01 5.83
C LEU A 43 3.99 -4.51 6.08
N SER A 44 4.92 -3.89 6.83
CA SER A 44 4.89 -2.44 7.07
C SER A 44 5.10 -1.63 5.78
N ALA A 45 5.95 -2.10 4.86
CA ALA A 45 6.08 -1.48 3.54
C ALA A 45 4.77 -1.59 2.73
N MET A 46 4.10 -2.75 2.74
CA MET A 46 2.81 -2.93 2.05
C MET A 46 1.71 -2.04 2.63
N ASN A 47 1.63 -1.93 3.95
CA ASN A 47 0.69 -1.00 4.60
C ASN A 47 1.00 0.46 4.24
N GLY A 48 2.29 0.81 4.17
CA GLY A 48 2.73 2.12 3.70
C GLY A 48 2.28 2.42 2.27
N PHE A 49 2.45 1.49 1.35
CA PHE A 49 1.95 1.64 -0.03
C PHE A 49 0.42 1.77 -0.09
N GLU A 50 -0.32 0.99 0.69
CA GLU A 50 -1.79 1.10 0.76
C GLU A 50 -2.23 2.46 1.33
N ARG A 51 -1.53 2.96 2.36
CA ARG A 51 -1.78 4.31 2.88
C ARG A 51 -1.53 5.39 1.84
N GLU A 52 -0.41 5.32 1.12
CA GLU A 52 -0.09 6.31 0.08
C GLU A 52 -1.10 6.25 -1.08
N LEU A 53 -1.53 5.04 -1.48
CA LEU A 53 -2.62 4.89 -2.45
C LEU A 53 -3.88 5.61 -1.97
N ASN A 54 -4.29 5.39 -0.72
CA ASN A 54 -5.48 6.02 -0.15
C ASN A 54 -5.34 7.54 0.00
N SER A 55 -4.20 8.01 0.52
CA SER A 55 -4.00 9.41 0.86
C SER A 55 -3.66 10.30 -0.33
N ARG A 56 -3.04 9.76 -1.37
CA ARG A 56 -2.62 10.52 -2.55
C ARG A 56 -3.50 10.24 -3.76
N ILE A 57 -3.77 8.99 -4.09
CA ILE A 57 -4.57 8.65 -5.27
C ILE A 57 -6.04 8.88 -4.99
N LEU A 58 -6.62 8.22 -3.98
CA LEU A 58 -8.04 8.35 -3.68
C LEU A 58 -8.44 9.71 -3.08
N ALA A 59 -7.49 10.48 -2.56
CA ALA A 59 -7.74 11.86 -2.13
C ALA A 59 -7.85 12.85 -3.30
N VAL A 60 -7.31 12.49 -4.47
CA VAL A 60 -7.21 13.37 -5.66
C VAL A 60 -8.06 12.85 -6.80
N VAL A 61 -8.11 11.52 -6.98
CA VAL A 61 -8.90 10.88 -8.03
C VAL A 61 -10.36 10.77 -7.56
N PRO A 62 -11.33 11.16 -8.39
CA PRO A 62 -12.75 11.00 -8.05
C PRO A 62 -13.09 9.52 -7.86
N HIS A 63 -13.96 9.24 -6.90
CA HIS A 63 -14.39 7.87 -6.63
C HIS A 63 -15.21 7.27 -7.78
N THR A 64 -16.00 8.10 -8.46
CA THR A 64 -16.75 7.75 -9.68
C THR A 64 -16.81 8.96 -10.60
N GLU A 65 -16.68 8.72 -11.89
CA GLU A 65 -16.92 9.69 -12.96
C GLU A 65 -18.16 9.23 -13.74
N ILE A 66 -19.06 10.15 -14.04
CA ILE A 66 -20.23 9.91 -14.92
C ILE A 66 -20.07 10.82 -16.12
N THR A 67 -19.92 10.24 -17.29
CA THR A 67 -19.77 10.94 -18.58
C THR A 67 -20.84 10.49 -19.56
N VAL A 68 -20.94 11.13 -20.69
CA VAL A 68 -21.71 10.61 -21.83
C VAL A 68 -20.98 9.39 -22.40
N ASN A 69 -21.76 8.39 -22.84
CA ASN A 69 -21.18 7.19 -23.42
C ASN A 69 -20.36 7.56 -24.68
N PRO A 70 -19.12 7.11 -24.80
CA PRO A 70 -18.25 7.42 -25.96
C PRO A 70 -18.81 6.96 -27.33
N HIS A 71 -19.79 6.06 -27.33
CA HIS A 71 -20.49 5.61 -28.54
C HIS A 71 -21.81 6.36 -28.82
N ALA A 72 -22.15 7.35 -27.98
CA ALA A 72 -23.30 8.22 -28.24
C ALA A 72 -22.93 9.28 -29.30
N ASN A 73 -23.95 9.81 -29.96
CA ASN A 73 -23.77 10.88 -30.96
C ASN A 73 -23.44 12.23 -30.30
N GLU A 74 -23.61 12.35 -29.00
CA GLU A 74 -23.36 13.55 -28.22
C GLU A 74 -22.02 13.41 -27.47
N ALA A 75 -21.18 14.43 -27.58
CA ALA A 75 -19.89 14.44 -26.89
C ALA A 75 -19.96 15.10 -25.48
N THR A 76 -21.05 15.80 -25.20
CA THR A 76 -21.22 16.60 -23.98
C THR A 76 -22.46 16.19 -23.19
N LEU A 77 -22.35 16.31 -21.88
CA LEU A 77 -23.48 16.20 -20.97
C LEU A 77 -24.20 17.55 -20.91
N ASN A 78 -25.43 17.57 -21.39
CA ASN A 78 -26.27 18.77 -21.42
C ASN A 78 -27.13 18.85 -20.17
N HIS A 79 -27.39 20.06 -19.68
CA HIS A 79 -28.22 20.32 -18.50
C HIS A 79 -27.82 19.48 -17.28
N TRP A 80 -26.52 19.43 -17.01
CA TRP A 80 -25.90 18.58 -15.98
C TRP A 80 -26.49 18.80 -14.58
N GLN A 81 -27.08 19.97 -14.32
CA GLN A 81 -27.74 20.28 -13.06
C GLN A 81 -28.88 19.30 -12.74
N ASN A 82 -29.62 18.84 -13.77
CA ASN A 82 -30.68 17.84 -13.61
C ASN A 82 -30.10 16.47 -13.17
N LEU A 83 -28.93 16.12 -13.71
CA LEU A 83 -28.20 14.92 -13.29
C LEU A 83 -27.74 15.05 -11.83
N ALA A 84 -27.21 16.22 -11.47
CA ALA A 84 -26.72 16.50 -10.11
C ALA A 84 -27.86 16.38 -9.08
N GLU A 85 -29.05 16.89 -9.37
CA GLU A 85 -30.22 16.75 -8.50
C GLU A 85 -30.63 15.29 -8.28
N ARG A 86 -30.64 14.48 -9.34
CA ARG A 86 -30.94 13.04 -9.24
C ARG A 86 -29.88 12.31 -8.40
N LEU A 87 -28.59 12.62 -8.59
CA LEU A 87 -27.49 12.01 -7.85
C LEU A 87 -27.54 12.34 -6.35
N LYS A 88 -27.95 13.54 -5.97
CA LYS A 88 -28.11 13.97 -4.57
C LYS A 88 -29.16 13.16 -3.80
N THR A 89 -30.05 12.44 -4.50
CA THR A 89 -31.03 11.55 -3.83
C THR A 89 -30.38 10.33 -3.17
N ASN A 90 -29.21 9.92 -3.66
CA ASN A 90 -28.45 8.82 -3.08
C ASN A 90 -27.56 9.33 -1.91
N LYS A 91 -27.92 8.95 -0.69
CA LYS A 91 -27.23 9.37 0.55
C LYS A 91 -25.76 8.93 0.65
N LYS A 92 -25.34 7.96 -0.16
CA LYS A 92 -23.95 7.51 -0.20
C LYS A 92 -23.04 8.46 -0.98
N ILE A 93 -23.63 9.34 -1.81
CA ILE A 93 -22.90 10.37 -2.54
C ILE A 93 -22.76 11.58 -1.62
N THR A 94 -21.52 11.89 -1.24
CA THR A 94 -21.23 12.96 -0.27
C THR A 94 -20.97 14.32 -0.94
N ALA A 95 -20.42 14.30 -2.16
CA ALA A 95 -20.15 15.49 -2.95
C ALA A 95 -20.14 15.16 -4.45
N LEU A 96 -20.31 16.19 -5.27
CA LEU A 96 -20.20 16.11 -6.73
C LEU A 96 -19.58 17.38 -7.31
N SER A 97 -18.82 17.24 -8.41
CA SER A 97 -18.19 18.35 -9.14
C SER A 97 -18.36 18.15 -10.65
N PRO A 98 -18.81 19.19 -11.38
CA PRO A 98 -18.78 19.16 -12.84
C PRO A 98 -17.34 19.33 -13.34
N PHE A 99 -17.03 18.69 -14.49
CA PHE A 99 -15.74 18.86 -15.13
C PHE A 99 -15.83 18.88 -16.65
N VAL A 100 -14.87 19.53 -17.28
CA VAL A 100 -14.59 19.46 -18.72
C VAL A 100 -13.22 18.82 -18.88
N SER A 101 -13.10 17.73 -19.64
CA SER A 101 -11.83 17.03 -19.85
C SER A 101 -11.52 16.91 -21.34
N PHE A 102 -10.29 17.24 -21.69
CA PHE A 102 -9.77 17.12 -23.05
C PHE A 102 -8.27 16.88 -23.04
N THR A 103 -7.76 16.36 -24.15
CA THR A 103 -6.31 16.21 -24.35
C THR A 103 -5.78 17.44 -25.09
N ALA A 104 -4.70 18.00 -24.56
CA ALA A 104 -3.99 19.12 -25.18
C ALA A 104 -2.50 18.82 -25.30
N LEU A 105 -1.85 19.53 -26.20
CA LEU A 105 -0.40 19.58 -26.30
C LEU A 105 0.08 20.90 -25.68
N VAL A 106 0.88 20.81 -24.64
CA VAL A 106 1.51 21.98 -24.00
C VAL A 106 2.87 22.22 -24.64
N GLU A 107 3.10 23.44 -25.12
CA GLU A 107 4.32 23.86 -25.77
C GLU A 107 5.01 24.97 -24.99
N ASN A 108 6.33 24.81 -24.77
CA ASN A 108 7.22 25.87 -24.29
C ASN A 108 8.50 25.86 -25.13
N GLY A 109 8.64 26.83 -26.04
CA GLY A 109 9.77 26.87 -26.98
C GLY A 109 9.85 25.63 -27.89
N ASN A 110 10.89 24.80 -27.70
CA ASN A 110 11.08 23.56 -28.49
C ASN A 110 10.58 22.32 -27.74
N LYS A 111 10.03 22.46 -26.53
CA LYS A 111 9.55 21.35 -25.73
C LYS A 111 8.05 21.21 -25.88
N LEU A 112 7.60 19.97 -26.04
CA LEU A 112 6.20 19.60 -26.25
C LEU A 112 5.83 18.45 -25.33
N LYS A 113 4.66 18.55 -24.70
CA LYS A 113 4.13 17.47 -23.86
C LYS A 113 2.62 17.31 -24.07
N VAL A 114 2.20 16.07 -24.32
CA VAL A 114 0.77 15.72 -24.30
C VAL A 114 0.30 15.66 -22.86
N VAL A 115 -0.78 16.36 -22.54
CA VAL A 115 -1.36 16.42 -21.20
C VAL A 115 -2.87 16.23 -21.25
N GLN A 116 -3.42 15.67 -20.21
CA GLN A 116 -4.86 15.64 -19.98
C GLN A 116 -5.23 16.88 -19.17
N VAL A 117 -5.95 17.78 -19.81
CA VAL A 117 -6.46 19.00 -19.17
C VAL A 117 -7.83 18.74 -18.60
N LYS A 118 -8.03 19.16 -17.37
CA LYS A 118 -9.30 19.05 -16.65
C LYS A 118 -9.74 20.46 -16.20
N GLY A 119 -10.85 20.94 -16.73
CA GLY A 119 -11.53 22.15 -16.27
C GLY A 119 -12.37 21.85 -15.04
N VAL A 120 -12.12 22.54 -13.95
CA VAL A 120 -12.76 22.30 -12.65
C VAL A 120 -13.33 23.59 -12.05
N ASP A 121 -14.44 23.48 -11.35
CA ASP A 121 -14.92 24.51 -10.42
C ASP A 121 -14.24 24.30 -9.06
N LYS A 122 -13.45 25.27 -8.60
CA LYS A 122 -12.68 25.15 -7.36
C LYS A 122 -13.54 24.82 -6.15
N GLN A 123 -14.73 25.43 -6.01
CA GLN A 123 -15.56 25.24 -4.82
C GLN A 123 -16.15 23.82 -4.78
N ALA A 124 -16.59 23.32 -5.94
CA ALA A 124 -17.08 21.96 -6.07
C ALA A 124 -15.95 20.93 -5.94
N GLU A 125 -14.78 21.21 -6.55
CA GLU A 125 -13.60 20.35 -6.49
C GLU A 125 -13.09 20.18 -5.06
N ASP A 126 -13.04 21.23 -4.25
CA ASP A 126 -12.63 21.17 -2.84
C ASP A 126 -13.53 20.24 -1.99
N GLN A 127 -14.77 19.99 -2.43
CA GLN A 127 -15.68 19.06 -1.76
C GLN A 127 -15.43 17.60 -2.18
N VAL A 128 -15.10 17.38 -3.46
CA VAL A 128 -14.91 16.04 -4.04
C VAL A 128 -13.51 15.52 -3.80
N SER A 129 -12.50 16.36 -3.96
CA SER A 129 -11.09 15.98 -3.88
C SER A 129 -10.30 16.84 -2.88
N SER A 130 -9.07 16.42 -2.63
CA SER A 130 -8.10 17.19 -1.84
C SER A 130 -6.98 17.78 -2.71
N LEU A 131 -7.23 17.97 -4.01
CA LEU A 131 -6.25 18.47 -4.98
C LEU A 131 -5.55 19.75 -4.51
N GLY A 132 -6.30 20.69 -3.94
CA GLY A 132 -5.77 21.96 -3.45
C GLY A 132 -4.66 21.84 -2.41
N LYS A 133 -4.61 20.74 -1.64
CA LYS A 133 -3.55 20.49 -0.65
C LYS A 133 -2.20 20.14 -1.26
N PHE A 134 -2.20 19.73 -2.52
CA PHE A 134 -1.00 19.32 -3.26
C PHE A 134 -0.52 20.40 -4.24
N VAL A 135 -1.19 21.55 -4.29
CA VAL A 135 -0.74 22.71 -5.06
C VAL A 135 0.24 23.53 -4.23
N GLU A 136 1.36 23.92 -4.82
CA GLU A 136 2.44 24.64 -4.13
C GLU A 136 2.00 26.05 -3.70
N GLY A 137 2.28 26.41 -2.46
CA GLY A 137 2.06 27.76 -1.90
C GLY A 137 0.59 28.20 -1.96
N ASP A 138 0.35 29.47 -2.32
CA ASP A 138 -0.98 30.06 -2.46
C ASP A 138 -1.59 29.82 -3.86
N GLY A 139 -0.98 28.93 -4.67
CA GLY A 139 -1.33 28.71 -6.05
C GLY A 139 -2.79 28.27 -6.27
N TRP A 140 -3.36 27.50 -5.36
CA TRP A 140 -4.76 27.06 -5.45
C TRP A 140 -5.76 28.22 -5.24
N GLN A 141 -5.41 29.18 -4.39
CA GLN A 141 -6.23 30.39 -4.21
C GLN A 141 -6.11 31.33 -5.41
N LYS A 142 -4.89 31.53 -5.93
CA LYS A 142 -4.67 32.33 -7.14
C LYS A 142 -5.38 31.74 -8.35
N PHE A 143 -5.34 30.42 -8.52
CA PHE A 143 -6.09 29.72 -9.55
C PHE A 143 -7.61 30.02 -9.49
N ALA A 144 -8.16 30.12 -8.28
CA ALA A 144 -9.57 30.47 -8.11
C ALA A 144 -9.91 31.91 -8.51
N GLU A 145 -8.98 32.83 -8.29
CA GLU A 145 -9.20 34.28 -8.48
C GLU A 145 -8.84 34.73 -9.91
N GLU A 146 -7.72 34.21 -10.43
CA GLU A 146 -7.12 34.67 -11.69
C GLU A 146 -7.32 33.65 -12.85
N GLY A 147 -7.72 32.42 -12.53
CA GLY A 147 -7.74 31.34 -13.50
C GLY A 147 -6.34 30.87 -13.88
N GLY A 148 -6.15 30.52 -15.14
CA GLY A 148 -4.88 30.04 -15.69
C GLY A 148 -4.71 28.53 -15.55
N LEU A 149 -3.46 28.05 -15.72
CA LEU A 149 -3.12 26.64 -15.82
C LEU A 149 -2.37 26.17 -14.57
N VAL A 150 -2.87 25.13 -13.91
CA VAL A 150 -2.11 24.38 -12.91
C VAL A 150 -1.49 23.18 -13.59
N LEU A 151 -0.16 23.04 -13.53
CA LEU A 151 0.58 21.94 -14.14
C LEU A 151 1.11 20.97 -13.10
N GLY A 152 1.04 19.68 -13.40
CA GLY A 152 1.76 18.67 -12.62
C GLY A 152 3.28 18.92 -12.62
N SER A 153 3.94 18.67 -11.50
CA SER A 153 5.37 18.95 -11.28
C SER A 153 6.28 18.23 -12.29
N GLY A 154 5.90 17.03 -12.73
CA GLY A 154 6.60 16.27 -13.75
C GLY A 154 6.53 16.95 -15.12
N ILE A 155 5.34 17.46 -15.51
CA ILE A 155 5.16 18.21 -16.76
C ILE A 155 5.97 19.52 -16.72
N ALA A 156 5.87 20.25 -15.61
CA ALA A 156 6.59 21.51 -15.42
C ALA A 156 8.10 21.33 -15.55
N LYS A 157 8.66 20.28 -14.97
CA LYS A 157 10.07 19.93 -15.06
C LYS A 157 10.49 19.55 -16.50
N GLU A 158 9.68 18.76 -17.23
CA GLU A 158 9.97 18.38 -18.61
C GLU A 158 9.92 19.58 -19.55
N LEU A 159 8.97 20.48 -19.37
CA LEU A 159 8.82 21.70 -20.17
C LEU A 159 9.74 22.85 -19.72
N ASP A 160 10.42 22.72 -18.57
CA ASP A 160 11.25 23.76 -17.94
C ASP A 160 10.45 25.04 -17.67
N VAL A 161 9.29 24.92 -17.05
CA VAL A 161 8.38 26.02 -16.71
C VAL A 161 8.14 26.08 -15.20
N LYS A 162 7.84 27.28 -14.73
CA LYS A 162 7.52 27.60 -13.33
C LYS A 162 6.19 28.34 -13.26
N ALA A 163 5.65 28.47 -12.05
CA ALA A 163 4.53 29.35 -11.79
C ALA A 163 4.88 30.80 -12.20
N GLY A 164 4.01 31.42 -12.97
CA GLY A 164 4.21 32.74 -13.59
C GLY A 164 4.57 32.70 -15.06
N ASP A 165 5.09 31.58 -15.58
CA ASP A 165 5.48 31.45 -16.99
C ASP A 165 4.27 31.29 -17.91
N TRP A 166 4.47 31.60 -19.20
CA TRP A 166 3.45 31.45 -20.23
C TRP A 166 3.75 30.26 -21.11
N VAL A 167 2.73 29.43 -21.36
CA VAL A 167 2.80 28.27 -22.27
C VAL A 167 1.72 28.37 -23.33
N SER A 168 1.89 27.65 -24.43
CA SER A 168 0.86 27.52 -25.48
C SER A 168 0.17 26.16 -25.34
N LEU A 169 -1.16 26.17 -25.29
CA LEU A 169 -2.01 24.99 -25.40
C LEU A 169 -2.46 24.82 -26.85
N LEU A 170 -2.18 23.66 -27.43
CA LEU A 170 -2.71 23.27 -28.73
C LEU A 170 -3.82 22.25 -28.50
N ILE A 171 -5.04 22.61 -28.91
CA ILE A 171 -6.25 21.85 -28.64
C ILE A 171 -6.87 21.45 -29.98
N SER A 172 -7.14 20.15 -30.15
CA SER A 172 -7.93 19.67 -31.27
C SER A 172 -9.41 19.67 -30.89
N GLN A 173 -10.20 20.49 -31.57
CA GLN A 173 -11.65 20.49 -31.34
C GLN A 173 -12.30 19.29 -32.05
N PRO A 174 -13.15 18.50 -31.34
CA PRO A 174 -13.78 17.33 -31.94
C PRO A 174 -14.90 17.62 -32.95
N ASN A 175 -15.32 18.87 -33.06
CA ASN A 175 -16.53 19.24 -33.81
C ASN A 175 -16.29 19.77 -35.24
N GLY A 176 -15.10 19.58 -35.81
CA GLY A 176 -14.85 19.93 -37.22
C GLY A 176 -15.18 18.78 -38.16
N GLU A 177 -16.11 18.98 -39.09
CA GLU A 177 -16.35 18.04 -40.21
C GLU A 177 -15.08 17.86 -41.07
N ASP A 178 -14.10 18.73 -40.93
CA ASP A 178 -12.76 18.64 -41.59
C ASP A 178 -11.75 18.02 -40.63
N GLN A 179 -11.35 16.80 -40.91
CA GLN A 179 -10.23 16.10 -40.22
C GLN A 179 -8.86 16.83 -40.32
N MET A 180 -8.79 18.00 -40.99
CA MET A 180 -7.62 18.85 -41.13
C MET A 180 -7.75 20.23 -40.49
N ALA A 181 -8.70 20.43 -39.59
CA ALA A 181 -8.80 21.71 -38.86
C ALA A 181 -7.50 21.96 -38.08
N GLN A 182 -6.92 23.14 -38.27
CA GLN A 182 -5.72 23.54 -37.54
C GLN A 182 -6.05 23.53 -36.04
N PRO A 183 -5.19 22.94 -35.16
CA PRO A 183 -5.43 22.95 -33.74
C PRO A 183 -5.51 24.40 -33.24
N ASN A 184 -6.50 24.68 -32.40
CA ASN A 184 -6.60 25.97 -31.74
C ASN A 184 -5.41 26.16 -30.81
N ARG A 185 -4.72 27.30 -30.95
CA ARG A 185 -3.53 27.61 -30.15
C ARG A 185 -3.87 28.76 -29.20
N GLU A 186 -3.90 28.46 -27.92
CA GLU A 186 -4.20 29.41 -26.87
C GLU A 186 -3.01 29.61 -25.96
N ARG A 187 -2.74 30.85 -25.55
CA ARG A 187 -1.64 31.16 -24.65
C ARG A 187 -2.18 31.33 -23.23
N VAL A 188 -1.70 30.48 -22.32
CA VAL A 188 -2.18 30.41 -20.93
C VAL A 188 -1.00 30.57 -19.97
N GLN A 189 -1.23 31.31 -18.89
CA GLN A 189 -0.24 31.46 -17.82
C GLN A 189 -0.30 30.26 -16.88
N VAL A 190 0.86 29.74 -16.49
CA VAL A 190 0.98 28.73 -15.43
C VAL A 190 0.82 29.41 -14.09
N THR A 191 -0.33 29.24 -13.45
CA THR A 191 -0.65 29.90 -12.16
C THR A 191 0.00 29.16 -11.00
N ALA A 192 0.06 27.83 -11.08
CA ALA A 192 0.59 27.00 -9.99
C ALA A 192 1.13 25.66 -10.46
N ILE A 193 1.87 25.01 -9.57
CA ILE A 193 2.40 23.65 -9.78
C ILE A 193 1.72 22.70 -8.79
N LEU A 194 1.22 21.58 -9.30
CA LEU A 194 0.64 20.47 -8.55
C LEU A 194 1.71 19.43 -8.29
N ARG A 195 1.93 19.01 -7.04
CA ARG A 195 2.93 18.02 -6.66
C ARG A 195 2.30 16.86 -5.88
N LEU A 196 2.10 15.75 -6.56
CA LEU A 196 1.59 14.50 -5.99
C LEU A 196 2.73 13.49 -5.72
N ASP A 197 3.94 13.78 -6.21
CA ASP A 197 5.13 12.92 -6.14
C ASP A 197 4.88 11.53 -6.75
N GLY A 198 4.30 11.49 -7.96
CA GLY A 198 3.99 10.25 -8.63
C GLY A 198 3.58 10.40 -10.11
N GLN A 199 3.05 9.33 -10.69
CA GLN A 199 2.72 9.25 -12.14
C GLN A 199 1.74 10.33 -12.61
N LEU A 200 0.80 10.75 -11.76
CA LEU A 200 -0.18 11.78 -12.11
C LEU A 200 0.47 13.13 -12.41
N ASP A 201 1.61 13.45 -11.82
CA ASP A 201 2.35 14.69 -12.07
C ASP A 201 2.84 14.83 -13.51
N HIS A 202 2.95 13.72 -14.22
CA HIS A 202 3.44 13.68 -15.61
C HIS A 202 2.33 13.74 -16.67
N SER A 203 1.05 13.77 -16.26
CA SER A 203 -0.08 13.71 -17.18
C SER A 203 -1.19 14.71 -16.92
N TYR A 204 -1.27 15.28 -15.71
CA TYR A 204 -2.39 16.11 -15.28
C TYR A 204 -2.10 17.61 -15.38
N ALA A 205 -3.11 18.36 -15.94
CA ALA A 205 -3.16 19.81 -15.91
C ALA A 205 -4.58 20.28 -15.58
N LEU A 206 -4.74 21.36 -14.83
CA LEU A 206 -6.04 21.89 -14.44
C LEU A 206 -6.25 23.29 -15.03
N LEU A 207 -7.49 23.56 -15.46
CA LEU A 207 -7.99 24.86 -15.87
C LEU A 207 -9.25 25.22 -15.06
N ALA A 208 -9.59 26.48 -14.98
CA ALA A 208 -10.89 26.89 -14.48
C ALA A 208 -11.99 26.37 -15.41
N LEU A 209 -13.11 25.88 -14.86
CA LEU A 209 -14.20 25.29 -15.64
C LEU A 209 -14.72 26.19 -16.75
N PRO A 210 -15.01 27.51 -16.51
CA PRO A 210 -15.48 28.39 -17.58
C PRO A 210 -14.45 28.53 -18.71
N GLN A 211 -13.15 28.64 -18.38
CA GLN A 211 -12.09 28.74 -19.36
C GLN A 211 -11.97 27.44 -20.20
N ALA A 212 -12.12 26.27 -19.57
CA ALA A 212 -12.13 25.01 -20.28
C ALA A 212 -13.34 24.85 -21.21
N GLN A 213 -14.52 25.33 -20.80
CA GLN A 213 -15.72 25.37 -21.62
C GLN A 213 -15.53 26.27 -22.84
N GLU A 214 -15.00 27.47 -22.66
CA GLU A 214 -14.70 28.42 -23.75
C GLU A 214 -13.74 27.81 -24.78
N LEU A 215 -12.63 27.20 -24.31
CA LEU A 215 -11.63 26.56 -25.17
C LEU A 215 -12.20 25.41 -25.99
N MET A 216 -13.16 24.69 -25.43
CA MET A 216 -13.83 23.55 -26.11
C MET A 216 -15.06 24.00 -26.94
N GLY A 217 -15.46 25.28 -26.85
CA GLY A 217 -16.67 25.80 -27.50
C GLY A 217 -17.97 25.29 -26.86
N TYR A 218 -17.95 24.95 -25.56
CA TYR A 218 -19.10 24.48 -24.82
C TYR A 218 -19.89 25.66 -24.24
N GLN A 219 -21.20 25.44 -24.06
CA GLN A 219 -22.06 26.37 -23.33
C GLN A 219 -21.91 26.15 -21.82
N GLU A 220 -22.37 27.09 -20.99
CA GLU A 220 -22.25 27.03 -19.53
C GLU A 220 -22.93 25.79 -18.90
N ASP A 221 -23.97 25.26 -19.54
CA ASP A 221 -24.68 24.05 -19.10
C ASP A 221 -24.13 22.74 -19.70
N GLN A 222 -23.07 22.85 -20.52
CA GLN A 222 -22.39 21.72 -21.17
C GLN A 222 -21.08 21.39 -20.50
N ILE A 223 -20.92 20.11 -20.17
CA ILE A 223 -19.71 19.58 -19.52
C ILE A 223 -19.35 18.22 -20.10
N THR A 224 -18.16 17.72 -19.83
CA THR A 224 -17.78 16.36 -20.19
C THR A 224 -18.40 15.33 -19.24
N GLY A 225 -18.50 15.66 -17.96
CA GLY A 225 -19.05 14.75 -16.96
C GLY A 225 -19.10 15.33 -15.56
N VAL A 226 -19.58 14.50 -14.63
CA VAL A 226 -19.66 14.82 -13.20
C VAL A 226 -18.84 13.82 -12.42
N GLU A 227 -18.04 14.34 -11.49
CA GLU A 227 -17.26 13.56 -10.53
C GLU A 227 -18.01 13.43 -9.22
N LEU A 228 -17.88 12.27 -8.61
CA LEU A 228 -18.55 11.94 -7.37
C LEU A 228 -17.56 11.51 -6.29
N LYS A 229 -17.82 11.98 -5.09
CA LYS A 229 -17.25 11.46 -3.86
C LYS A 229 -18.29 10.63 -3.13
N VAL A 230 -17.90 9.45 -2.69
CA VAL A 230 -18.76 8.54 -1.90
C VAL A 230 -18.15 8.31 -0.53
N ASP A 231 -18.97 7.89 0.44
CA ASP A 231 -18.53 7.64 1.82
C ASP A 231 -17.46 6.54 1.92
N ASP A 232 -17.62 5.45 1.16
CA ASP A 232 -16.67 4.35 1.15
C ASP A 232 -16.21 4.08 -0.28
N PRO A 233 -15.00 4.54 -0.68
CA PRO A 233 -14.48 4.37 -2.03
C PRO A 233 -14.26 2.89 -2.40
N PHE A 234 -14.08 1.99 -1.44
CA PHE A 234 -13.87 0.57 -1.71
C PHE A 234 -15.17 -0.18 -2.03
N LYS A 235 -16.33 0.39 -1.68
CA LYS A 235 -17.67 -0.16 -2.02
C LYS A 235 -18.32 0.52 -3.21
N VAL A 236 -17.56 1.30 -3.98
CA VAL A 236 -18.06 2.02 -5.15
C VAL A 236 -18.64 1.10 -6.23
N GLN A 237 -18.18 -0.15 -6.32
CA GLN A 237 -18.71 -1.15 -7.26
C GLN A 237 -20.10 -1.65 -6.88
N ASP A 238 -20.46 -1.58 -5.60
CA ASP A 238 -21.77 -2.01 -5.06
C ASP A 238 -22.78 -0.85 -4.99
N MET A 239 -22.48 0.27 -5.64
CA MET A 239 -23.36 1.42 -5.64
C MET A 239 -24.53 1.21 -6.62
N ASP A 240 -25.73 1.53 -6.14
CA ASP A 240 -26.93 1.54 -6.95
C ASP A 240 -27.04 2.88 -7.71
N TYR A 241 -27.06 2.80 -9.03
CA TYR A 241 -27.27 3.91 -9.97
C TYR A 241 -28.63 3.82 -10.69
N SER A 242 -29.59 3.06 -10.16
CA SER A 242 -30.92 2.88 -10.77
C SER A 242 -31.69 4.19 -11.01
N MET A 243 -31.37 5.24 -10.22
CA MET A 243 -31.92 6.59 -10.42
C MET A 243 -31.53 7.23 -11.76
N LEU A 244 -30.56 6.66 -12.47
CA LEU A 244 -30.08 7.15 -13.78
C LEU A 244 -30.66 6.37 -14.97
N ASN A 245 -31.41 5.30 -14.75
CA ASN A 245 -31.97 4.45 -15.84
C ASN A 245 -32.87 5.21 -16.83
N ASP A 246 -33.59 6.22 -16.34
CA ASP A 246 -34.46 7.04 -17.15
C ASP A 246 -33.83 8.40 -17.52
N TYR A 247 -32.52 8.50 -17.51
CA TYR A 247 -31.86 9.73 -17.94
C TYR A 247 -31.86 9.82 -19.47
N PRO A 248 -32.15 11.00 -20.07
CA PRO A 248 -32.33 11.16 -21.53
C PRO A 248 -31.08 10.81 -22.34
N GLN A 249 -29.87 11.06 -21.79
CA GLN A 249 -28.63 10.75 -22.44
C GLN A 249 -28.08 9.41 -21.96
N LEU A 250 -27.41 8.68 -22.85
CA LEU A 250 -26.76 7.41 -22.50
C LEU A 250 -25.49 7.71 -21.70
N LEU A 251 -25.51 7.38 -20.40
CA LEU A 251 -24.41 7.64 -19.48
C LEU A 251 -23.42 6.50 -19.42
N TYR A 252 -22.16 6.83 -19.23
CA TYR A 252 -21.08 5.91 -18.93
C TYR A 252 -20.54 6.19 -17.54
N ILE A 253 -20.63 5.19 -16.66
CA ILE A 253 -20.23 5.30 -15.26
C ILE A 253 -18.92 4.56 -15.10
N GLN A 254 -17.86 5.28 -14.73
CA GLN A 254 -16.54 4.74 -14.49
C GLN A 254 -16.10 5.06 -13.05
N ASN A 255 -15.77 4.03 -12.29
CA ASN A 255 -15.24 4.21 -10.94
C ASN A 255 -13.71 4.14 -10.93
N TRP A 256 -13.10 4.59 -9.83
CA TRP A 256 -11.65 4.58 -9.66
C TRP A 256 -11.04 3.18 -9.77
N VAL A 257 -11.80 2.12 -9.42
CA VAL A 257 -11.33 0.74 -9.51
C VAL A 257 -11.14 0.30 -10.96
N ALA A 258 -11.95 0.80 -11.90
CA ALA A 258 -11.77 0.54 -13.32
C ALA A 258 -10.50 1.21 -13.87
N LYS A 259 -10.19 2.43 -13.40
CA LYS A 259 -9.09 3.25 -13.90
C LYS A 259 -7.76 2.97 -13.20
N PHE A 260 -7.79 2.80 -11.87
CA PHE A 260 -6.59 2.66 -11.01
C PHE A 260 -6.57 1.37 -10.19
N GLY A 261 -7.58 0.53 -10.30
CA GLY A 261 -7.71 -0.69 -9.49
C GLY A 261 -6.61 -1.72 -9.72
N TYR A 262 -5.86 -1.61 -10.82
CA TYR A 262 -4.66 -2.42 -11.03
C TYR A 262 -3.62 -2.17 -9.93
N MET A 263 -3.41 -0.94 -9.51
CA MET A 263 -2.49 -0.60 -8.40
C MET A 263 -2.92 -1.27 -7.09
N TYR A 264 -4.21 -1.22 -6.76
CA TYR A 264 -4.74 -1.89 -5.58
C TYR A 264 -4.60 -3.42 -5.66
N ARG A 265 -4.89 -4.00 -6.83
CA ARG A 265 -4.71 -5.45 -7.06
C ARG A 265 -3.26 -5.87 -6.94
N ASP A 266 -2.32 -5.07 -7.44
CA ASP A 266 -0.89 -5.34 -7.32
C ASP A 266 -0.45 -5.33 -5.85
N ILE A 267 -0.91 -4.37 -5.05
CA ILE A 267 -0.64 -4.32 -3.60
C ILE A 267 -1.19 -5.58 -2.92
N GLN A 268 -2.44 -6.00 -3.22
CA GLN A 268 -3.04 -7.19 -2.65
C GLN A 268 -2.33 -8.48 -3.09
N LEU A 269 -1.87 -8.55 -4.33
CA LEU A 269 -1.08 -9.66 -4.84
C LEU A 269 0.25 -9.76 -4.07
N ILE A 270 0.99 -8.65 -3.94
CA ILE A 270 2.25 -8.63 -3.20
C ILE A 270 2.02 -9.01 -1.73
N ARG A 271 0.95 -8.50 -1.09
CA ARG A 271 0.55 -8.88 0.27
C ARG A 271 0.30 -10.38 0.40
N THR A 272 -0.37 -11.00 -0.57
CA THR A 272 -0.60 -12.44 -0.61
C THR A 272 0.73 -13.22 -0.72
N VAL A 273 1.63 -12.77 -1.59
CA VAL A 273 2.99 -13.34 -1.71
C VAL A 273 3.76 -13.22 -0.39
N MET A 274 3.64 -12.07 0.30
CA MET A 274 4.26 -11.87 1.62
C MET A 274 3.70 -12.83 2.68
N TYR A 275 2.39 -13.11 2.68
CA TYR A 275 1.80 -14.10 3.60
C TYR A 275 2.30 -15.53 3.28
N ILE A 276 2.45 -15.89 2.02
CA ILE A 276 3.04 -17.18 1.62
C ILE A 276 4.50 -17.25 2.09
N ALA A 277 5.28 -16.20 1.84
CA ALA A 277 6.67 -16.10 2.31
C ALA A 277 6.75 -16.21 3.84
N MET A 278 5.80 -15.60 4.56
CA MET A 278 5.68 -15.72 6.02
C MET A 278 5.58 -17.21 6.44
N VAL A 279 4.68 -17.95 5.84
CA VAL A 279 4.50 -19.38 6.17
C VAL A 279 5.78 -20.17 5.88
N LEU A 280 6.46 -19.90 4.76
CA LEU A 280 7.72 -20.57 4.41
C LEU A 280 8.86 -20.24 5.38
N VAL A 281 9.05 -18.96 5.71
CA VAL A 281 10.10 -18.50 6.66
C VAL A 281 9.86 -19.10 8.04
N ILE A 282 8.63 -19.08 8.53
CA ILE A 282 8.28 -19.68 9.82
C ILE A 282 8.43 -21.20 9.75
N GLY A 283 8.13 -21.84 8.60
CA GLY A 283 8.38 -23.26 8.38
C GLY A 283 9.86 -23.63 8.54
N VAL A 284 10.77 -22.84 7.96
CA VAL A 284 12.22 -23.01 8.15
C VAL A 284 12.62 -22.81 9.62
N ALA A 285 12.04 -21.81 10.28
CA ALA A 285 12.27 -21.58 11.71
C ALA A 285 11.81 -22.79 12.56
N CYS A 286 10.65 -23.39 12.22
CA CYS A 286 10.14 -24.59 12.87
C CYS A 286 11.10 -25.78 12.71
N PHE A 287 11.66 -25.98 11.52
CA PHE A 287 12.66 -27.02 11.30
C PHE A 287 13.89 -26.83 12.20
N ASN A 288 14.37 -25.60 12.35
CA ASN A 288 15.46 -25.26 13.26
C ASN A 288 15.10 -25.55 14.74
N ILE A 289 13.86 -25.25 15.14
CA ILE A 289 13.36 -25.56 16.50
C ILE A 289 13.34 -27.08 16.73
N VAL A 290 12.82 -27.86 15.77
CA VAL A 290 12.81 -29.34 15.86
C VAL A 290 14.21 -29.90 16.04
N SER A 291 15.16 -29.44 15.21
CA SER A 291 16.56 -29.88 15.26
C SER A 291 17.22 -29.55 16.60
N THR A 292 17.01 -28.32 17.09
CA THR A 292 17.53 -27.87 18.39
C THR A 292 16.93 -28.67 19.55
N LEU A 293 15.62 -28.96 19.48
CA LEU A 293 14.94 -29.75 20.51
C LEU A 293 15.40 -31.21 20.52
N ILE A 294 15.58 -31.83 19.37
CA ILE A 294 16.10 -33.22 19.29
C ILE A 294 17.49 -33.28 19.94
N MET A 295 18.34 -32.30 19.67
CA MET A 295 19.67 -32.21 20.25
C MET A 295 19.64 -31.97 21.76
N ALA A 296 18.74 -31.04 22.22
CA ALA A 296 18.54 -30.79 23.65
C ALA A 296 18.02 -32.02 24.39
N VAL A 297 17.10 -32.79 23.78
CA VAL A 297 16.62 -34.05 24.34
C VAL A 297 17.76 -35.04 24.50
N LYS A 298 18.65 -35.15 23.50
CA LYS A 298 19.82 -36.06 23.54
C LYS A 298 20.81 -35.61 24.63
N ASP A 299 21.10 -34.32 24.78
CA ASP A 299 21.99 -33.77 25.82
C ASP A 299 21.44 -33.97 27.23
N LYS A 300 20.10 -34.03 27.40
CA LYS A 300 19.39 -34.15 28.67
C LYS A 300 18.85 -35.55 28.95
N GLN A 301 19.30 -36.60 28.20
CA GLN A 301 18.82 -37.97 28.40
C GLN A 301 19.02 -38.48 29.80
N GLY A 302 20.18 -38.19 30.44
CA GLY A 302 20.44 -38.58 31.83
C GLY A 302 19.48 -37.93 32.83
N ASP A 303 19.24 -36.61 32.65
CA ASP A 303 18.28 -35.89 33.51
C ASP A 303 16.85 -36.43 33.35
N ILE A 304 16.45 -36.82 32.11
CA ILE A 304 15.16 -37.43 31.81
C ILE A 304 15.06 -38.84 32.48
N ALA A 305 16.11 -39.64 32.43
CA ALA A 305 16.14 -40.95 33.05
C ALA A 305 16.00 -40.86 34.60
N ILE A 306 16.71 -39.90 35.22
CA ILE A 306 16.59 -39.64 36.67
C ILE A 306 15.17 -39.18 37.02
N MET A 307 14.59 -38.26 36.27
CA MET A 307 13.20 -37.83 36.56
C MET A 307 12.21 -38.97 36.44
N ARG A 308 12.43 -39.90 35.48
CA ARG A 308 11.57 -41.06 35.34
C ARG A 308 11.71 -42.07 36.48
N THR A 309 12.92 -42.30 36.98
CA THR A 309 13.10 -43.16 38.16
C THR A 309 12.48 -42.56 39.42
N LEU A 310 12.35 -41.23 39.49
CA LEU A 310 11.63 -40.51 40.53
C LEU A 310 10.11 -40.48 40.34
N GLY A 311 9.56 -41.14 39.28
CA GLY A 311 8.13 -41.29 39.05
C GLY A 311 7.50 -40.25 38.06
N ALA A 312 8.29 -39.47 37.34
CA ALA A 312 7.76 -38.59 36.34
C ALA A 312 7.04 -39.31 35.18
N ASN A 313 5.79 -38.98 34.92
CA ASN A 313 5.00 -39.58 33.87
C ASN A 313 5.35 -38.97 32.45
N ASN A 314 4.88 -39.65 31.39
CA ASN A 314 5.14 -39.23 30.01
C ASN A 314 4.63 -37.81 29.71
N GLY A 315 3.48 -37.44 30.27
CA GLY A 315 2.88 -36.12 30.09
C GLY A 315 3.74 -35.02 30.70
N PHE A 316 4.32 -35.24 31.87
CA PHE A 316 5.22 -34.32 32.52
C PHE A 316 6.48 -34.03 31.71
N ILE A 317 7.14 -35.08 31.22
CA ILE A 317 8.33 -34.94 30.35
C ILE A 317 7.98 -34.24 29.04
N LYS A 318 6.84 -34.59 28.42
CA LYS A 318 6.36 -33.96 27.21
C LYS A 318 6.14 -32.43 27.41
N GLN A 319 5.51 -32.04 28.52
CA GLN A 319 5.28 -30.62 28.84
C GLN A 319 6.59 -29.83 29.03
N ILE A 320 7.63 -30.41 29.63
CA ILE A 320 8.93 -29.74 29.78
C ILE A 320 9.50 -29.36 28.40
N PHE A 321 9.51 -30.28 27.45
CA PHE A 321 10.09 -30.04 26.11
C PHE A 321 9.21 -29.18 25.22
N ILE A 322 7.89 -29.18 25.41
CA ILE A 322 6.98 -28.22 24.75
C ILE A 322 7.30 -26.80 25.21
N TRP A 323 7.40 -26.59 26.54
CA TRP A 323 7.79 -25.30 27.08
C TRP A 323 9.19 -24.86 26.67
N TYR A 324 10.12 -25.81 26.54
CA TYR A 324 11.47 -25.52 26.08
C TYR A 324 11.46 -24.97 24.63
N GLY A 325 10.72 -25.62 23.73
CA GLY A 325 10.57 -25.17 22.35
C GLY A 325 9.88 -23.82 22.23
N LEU A 326 8.77 -23.65 23.00
CA LEU A 326 8.04 -22.37 23.03
C LEU A 326 8.91 -21.22 23.53
N LEU A 327 9.67 -21.41 24.61
CA LEU A 327 10.59 -20.38 25.15
C LEU A 327 11.76 -20.08 24.19
N ALA A 328 12.24 -21.08 23.43
CA ALA A 328 13.27 -20.88 22.41
C ALA A 328 12.73 -20.04 21.25
N GLY A 329 11.55 -20.38 20.73
CA GLY A 329 10.85 -19.62 19.70
C GLY A 329 10.54 -18.19 20.14
N MET A 330 10.04 -18.02 21.37
CA MET A 330 9.69 -16.72 21.92
C MET A 330 10.87 -15.75 22.00
N LYS A 331 12.07 -16.25 22.37
CA LYS A 331 13.29 -15.41 22.39
C LYS A 331 13.64 -14.90 20.99
N GLY A 332 13.61 -15.77 19.98
CA GLY A 332 13.84 -15.37 18.59
C GLY A 332 12.79 -14.37 18.10
N CYS A 333 11.51 -14.63 18.38
CA CYS A 333 10.41 -13.74 18.02
C CYS A 333 10.55 -12.35 18.67
N LEU A 334 10.83 -12.27 19.96
CA LEU A 334 10.98 -10.98 20.65
C LEU A 334 12.13 -10.14 20.06
N ILE A 335 13.28 -10.78 19.82
CA ILE A 335 14.42 -10.10 19.16
C ILE A 335 14.02 -9.66 17.75
N GLY A 336 13.34 -10.53 16.99
CA GLY A 336 12.87 -10.25 15.64
C GLY A 336 11.85 -9.12 15.59
N ILE A 337 10.92 -9.06 16.54
CA ILE A 337 9.94 -7.97 16.66
C ILE A 337 10.65 -6.65 16.93
N VAL A 338 11.57 -6.61 17.90
CA VAL A 338 12.31 -5.36 18.22
C VAL A 338 13.09 -4.88 17.00
N LEU A 339 13.84 -5.77 16.35
CA LEU A 339 14.60 -5.42 15.13
C LEU A 339 13.66 -5.02 13.99
N GLY A 340 12.60 -5.78 13.74
CA GLY A 340 11.63 -5.50 12.68
C GLY A 340 10.90 -4.17 12.86
N VAL A 341 10.46 -3.87 14.09
CA VAL A 341 9.80 -2.59 14.40
C VAL A 341 10.77 -1.41 14.23
N VAL A 342 12.00 -1.53 14.74
CA VAL A 342 13.00 -0.46 14.59
C VAL A 342 13.32 -0.23 13.11
N LEU A 343 13.49 -1.29 12.33
CA LEU A 343 13.76 -1.18 10.89
C LEU A 343 12.56 -0.63 10.14
N ALA A 344 11.34 -1.07 10.44
CA ALA A 344 10.11 -0.61 9.79
C ALA A 344 9.86 0.89 10.04
N LEU A 345 10.05 1.36 11.27
CA LEU A 345 9.89 2.77 11.61
C LEU A 345 10.94 3.68 10.95
N ASN A 346 12.10 3.15 10.62
CA ASN A 346 13.19 3.88 9.97
C ASN A 346 13.42 3.45 8.51
N LEU A 347 12.49 2.72 7.90
CA LEU A 347 12.68 2.15 6.56
C LEU A 347 12.89 3.24 5.51
N THR A 348 12.03 4.25 5.47
CA THR A 348 12.12 5.35 4.51
C THR A 348 13.45 6.10 4.60
N PRO A 349 13.90 6.59 5.79
CA PRO A 349 15.21 7.27 5.90
C PRO A 349 16.40 6.35 5.62
N ILE A 350 16.32 5.05 5.93
CA ILE A 350 17.38 4.09 5.60
C ILE A 350 17.52 3.96 4.09
N ILE A 351 16.41 3.80 3.36
CA ILE A 351 16.42 3.68 1.89
C ILE A 351 16.94 4.97 1.25
N GLN A 352 16.47 6.14 1.69
CA GLN A 352 16.96 7.44 1.20
C GLN A 352 18.47 7.61 1.47
N GLY A 353 18.97 7.14 2.61
CA GLY A 353 20.41 7.11 2.91
C GLY A 353 21.20 6.21 1.96
N ILE A 354 20.65 5.04 1.60
CA ILE A 354 21.25 4.13 0.62
C ILE A 354 21.23 4.75 -0.79
N GLU A 355 20.13 5.38 -1.20
CA GLU A 355 20.02 6.07 -2.49
C GLU A 355 21.03 7.20 -2.64
N THR A 356 21.23 8.00 -1.58
CA THR A 356 22.25 9.05 -1.55
C THR A 356 23.67 8.50 -1.65
N LEU A 357 23.95 7.36 -1.02
CA LEU A 357 25.26 6.70 -1.12
C LEU A 357 25.51 6.08 -2.50
N LEU A 358 24.48 5.52 -3.13
CA LEU A 358 24.59 4.90 -4.46
C LEU A 358 24.49 5.93 -5.61
N GLY A 359 24.07 7.16 -5.32
CA GLY A 359 23.85 8.21 -6.34
C GLY A 359 22.72 7.88 -7.35
N LYS A 360 21.86 6.94 -7.02
CA LYS A 360 20.74 6.51 -7.87
C LYS A 360 19.48 6.34 -7.02
N LYS A 361 18.34 6.80 -7.52
CA LYS A 361 17.04 6.49 -6.95
C LYS A 361 16.68 5.03 -7.25
N LEU A 362 16.21 4.28 -6.25
CA LEU A 362 15.73 2.91 -6.38
C LEU A 362 14.34 2.87 -7.03
N LEU A 363 13.51 3.85 -6.70
CA LEU A 363 12.21 4.07 -7.33
C LEU A 363 12.38 5.21 -8.35
N SER A 364 12.21 4.87 -9.64
CA SER A 364 12.39 5.84 -10.72
C SER A 364 11.20 6.80 -10.78
N ASP A 365 11.48 8.10 -10.99
CA ASP A 365 10.47 9.13 -11.19
C ASP A 365 9.47 8.71 -12.29
N GLY A 366 8.18 8.66 -11.98
CA GLY A 366 7.09 8.44 -12.93
C GLY A 366 6.75 6.99 -13.30
N ILE A 367 7.46 5.97 -12.79
CA ILE A 367 7.12 4.55 -13.03
C ILE A 367 6.17 4.04 -11.94
N TYR A 368 6.40 4.46 -10.69
CA TYR A 368 5.57 4.10 -9.55
C TYR A 368 4.68 5.28 -9.14
N PHE A 369 3.59 4.99 -8.43
CA PHE A 369 2.70 6.05 -7.92
C PHE A 369 3.28 6.85 -6.75
N VAL A 370 4.41 6.42 -6.18
CA VAL A 370 5.22 7.14 -5.19
C VAL A 370 6.71 7.01 -5.51
N ASP A 371 7.48 8.08 -5.28
CA ASP A 371 8.92 8.17 -5.56
C ASP A 371 9.80 7.81 -4.36
N PHE A 372 9.22 7.26 -3.31
CA PHE A 372 9.91 6.82 -2.09
C PHE A 372 9.31 5.53 -1.57
N LEU A 373 10.04 4.79 -0.74
CA LEU A 373 9.53 3.57 -0.11
C LEU A 373 8.78 3.93 1.16
N PRO A 374 7.42 3.91 1.14
CA PRO A 374 6.62 4.19 2.32
C PRO A 374 6.68 3.01 3.30
N SER A 375 6.48 3.30 4.58
CA SER A 375 6.36 2.28 5.62
C SER A 375 5.35 2.72 6.67
N GLU A 376 4.42 1.83 7.01
CA GLU A 376 3.46 2.04 8.08
C GLU A 376 3.34 0.78 8.94
N LEU A 377 3.64 0.92 10.24
CA LEU A 377 3.59 -0.18 11.18
C LEU A 377 2.17 -0.35 11.72
N HIS A 378 1.53 -1.46 11.38
CA HIS A 378 0.27 -1.87 12.00
C HIS A 378 0.54 -2.86 13.13
N TRP A 379 0.14 -2.53 14.34
CA TRP A 379 0.30 -3.41 15.50
C TRP A 379 -0.41 -4.75 15.34
N PHE A 380 -1.48 -4.80 14.55
CA PHE A 380 -2.18 -6.03 14.23
C PHE A 380 -1.27 -7.03 13.50
N ASP A 381 -0.46 -6.58 12.55
CA ASP A 381 0.47 -7.43 11.81
C ASP A 381 1.57 -7.96 12.72
N VAL A 382 2.10 -7.12 13.63
CA VAL A 382 3.10 -7.55 14.62
C VAL A 382 2.54 -8.66 15.51
N VAL A 383 1.31 -8.50 16.00
CA VAL A 383 0.62 -9.51 16.81
C VAL A 383 0.34 -10.77 15.98
N LEU A 384 -0.09 -10.62 14.73
CA LEU A 384 -0.35 -11.74 13.83
C LEU A 384 0.92 -12.59 13.60
N VAL A 385 2.04 -11.95 13.29
CA VAL A 385 3.34 -12.60 13.10
C VAL A 385 3.78 -13.31 14.39
N LEU A 386 3.64 -12.65 15.55
CA LEU A 386 3.96 -13.24 16.86
C LEU A 386 3.12 -14.49 17.13
N VAL A 387 1.81 -14.40 16.96
CA VAL A 387 0.88 -15.51 17.23
C VAL A 387 1.17 -16.67 16.26
N ALA A 388 1.34 -16.39 14.97
CA ALA A 388 1.68 -17.39 13.96
C ALA A 388 3.00 -18.12 14.31
N ALA A 389 4.05 -17.37 14.68
CA ALA A 389 5.33 -17.92 15.06
C ALA A 389 5.25 -18.77 16.33
N LEU A 390 4.47 -18.34 17.35
CA LEU A 390 4.27 -19.10 18.59
C LEU A 390 3.47 -20.38 18.36
N VAL A 391 2.39 -20.32 17.56
CA VAL A 391 1.59 -21.49 17.22
C VAL A 391 2.42 -22.52 16.46
N LEU A 392 3.19 -22.09 15.46
CA LEU A 392 4.03 -22.99 14.70
C LEU A 392 5.21 -23.52 15.53
N SER A 393 5.80 -22.73 16.43
CA SER A 393 6.80 -23.19 17.39
C SER A 393 6.23 -24.25 18.32
N LEU A 394 4.98 -24.11 18.78
CA LEU A 394 4.28 -25.09 19.58
C LEU A 394 4.10 -26.40 18.81
N LEU A 395 3.60 -26.34 17.58
CA LEU A 395 3.40 -27.50 16.72
C LEU A 395 4.74 -28.22 16.43
N ALA A 396 5.78 -27.47 16.09
CA ALA A 396 7.12 -28.00 15.85
C ALA A 396 7.69 -28.72 17.08
N SER A 397 7.38 -28.27 18.29
CA SER A 397 7.89 -28.88 19.52
C SER A 397 7.20 -30.19 19.90
N LEU A 398 6.01 -30.49 19.35
CA LEU A 398 5.23 -31.69 19.71
C LEU A 398 5.94 -32.98 19.36
N TYR A 399 6.57 -33.08 18.19
CA TYR A 399 7.26 -34.29 17.74
C TYR A 399 8.48 -34.61 18.62
N PRO A 400 9.46 -33.70 18.83
CA PRO A 400 10.61 -33.95 19.69
C PRO A 400 10.21 -34.24 21.16
N ALA A 401 9.22 -33.50 21.68
CA ALA A 401 8.72 -33.71 23.03
C ALA A 401 8.09 -35.08 23.24
N SER A 402 7.38 -35.60 22.22
CA SER A 402 6.80 -36.94 22.26
C SER A 402 7.88 -38.02 22.22
N ARG A 403 8.97 -37.78 21.47
CA ARG A 403 10.13 -38.69 21.42
C ARG A 403 10.89 -38.71 22.75
N ALA A 404 11.07 -37.55 23.39
CA ALA A 404 11.66 -37.42 24.72
C ALA A 404 10.88 -38.23 25.79
N ALA A 405 9.55 -38.17 25.70
CA ALA A 405 8.66 -38.86 26.60
C ALA A 405 8.69 -40.39 26.47
N LYS A 406 9.20 -40.98 25.38
CA LYS A 406 9.30 -42.42 25.15
C LYS A 406 10.66 -43.01 25.48
N LEU A 407 11.63 -42.23 25.99
CA LEU A 407 12.94 -42.71 26.37
C LEU A 407 12.84 -43.72 27.55
N GLN A 408 13.51 -44.87 27.44
CA GLN A 408 13.54 -45.88 28.47
C GLN A 408 14.74 -45.67 29.42
N PRO A 409 14.53 -45.52 30.74
CA PRO A 409 15.63 -45.26 31.68
C PRO A 409 16.74 -46.31 31.67
N ALA A 410 16.38 -47.57 31.51
CA ALA A 410 17.34 -48.67 31.51
C ALA A 410 18.38 -48.57 30.38
N GLN A 411 17.97 -48.17 29.17
CA GLN A 411 18.88 -48.01 28.03
C GLN A 411 19.83 -46.81 28.16
N VAL A 412 19.40 -45.74 28.85
CA VAL A 412 20.21 -44.55 29.03
C VAL A 412 21.26 -44.75 30.15
N LEU A 413 20.88 -45.43 31.22
CA LEU A 413 21.75 -45.66 32.39
C LEU A 413 22.78 -46.82 32.17
N SER A 414 22.52 -47.73 31.23
CA SER A 414 23.46 -48.79 30.90
C SER A 414 24.58 -48.39 29.93
N ASN A 415 24.46 -47.23 29.25
CA ASN A 415 25.46 -46.71 28.32
C ASN A 415 26.37 -45.63 28.96
N HIS A 416 26.30 -45.47 30.27
CA HIS A 416 27.19 -44.68 31.10
C HIS A 416 27.94 -45.61 32.06
#